data_bf4432af8fe6e6f99f28df2b165055ce
#
_entry.id   bf4432af8fe6e6f99f28df2b165055ce
#
_cell.length_a   1.000
_cell.length_b   1.000
_cell.length_c   1.000
_cell.angle_alpha   90.00
_cell.angle_beta   90.00
_cell.angle_gamma   90.00
#
_symmetry.space_group_name_H-M   'P 1'
#
loop_
_entity.id
_entity.type
_entity.pdbx_description
1 polymer ?
#
loop_
_entity_poly.entity_id
_entity_poly.type
_entity_poly.pdbx_seq_one_letter_code
_entity_poly.pdbx_strand_id
1 'polypeptide(L)'
;MSASTEIRPAATLILARPAAESFEIMMLKRTTKAAFASGMYVFPGGTIDASDSDPALAPYIAEPRDNQHAQIAALGEDWLGAYVAAIRETFEEAGILMAKHANGSWVTLPSKTIAETRKSLHQGELLSLIHI
;
A
#
# COMPACT_ATOMS: atom_id res chain seq x y z
N MET A 1 -22.72 -12.73 25.65
CA MET A 1 -22.14 -11.43 25.26
C MET A 1 -21.51 -11.61 23.88
N SER A 2 -22.14 -11.06 22.85
CA SER A 2 -21.56 -11.08 21.49
C SER A 2 -20.38 -10.11 21.50
N ALA A 3 -19.15 -10.61 21.27
CA ALA A 3 -18.03 -9.76 21.01
C ALA A 3 -18.33 -9.01 19.70
N SER A 4 -18.52 -7.71 19.77
CA SER A 4 -18.60 -6.87 18.56
C SER A 4 -17.26 -6.98 17.86
N THR A 5 -17.25 -7.64 16.71
CA THR A 5 -16.05 -7.66 15.86
C THR A 5 -15.85 -6.22 15.35
N GLU A 6 -14.90 -5.52 15.92
CA GLU A 6 -14.53 -4.17 15.48
C GLU A 6 -14.04 -4.25 14.03
N ILE A 7 -14.73 -3.57 13.14
CA ILE A 7 -14.31 -3.47 11.73
C ILE A 7 -13.13 -2.52 11.67
N ARG A 8 -11.96 -3.04 11.28
CA ARG A 8 -10.75 -2.23 11.08
C ARG A 8 -10.75 -1.66 9.68
N PRO A 9 -10.48 -0.36 9.51
CA PRO A 9 -10.28 0.23 8.20
C PRO A 9 -9.06 -0.40 7.53
N ALA A 10 -9.17 -0.62 6.22
CA ALA A 10 -8.12 -1.22 5.41
C ALA A 10 -8.04 -0.53 4.04
N ALA A 11 -6.89 -0.59 3.42
CA ALA A 11 -6.65 -0.03 2.11
C ALA A 11 -6.11 -1.11 1.16
N THR A 12 -6.50 -1.01 -0.10
CA THR A 12 -6.08 -1.94 -1.16
C THR A 12 -5.63 -1.14 -2.38
N LEU A 13 -4.51 -1.55 -2.98
CA LEU A 13 -3.99 -0.96 -4.21
C LEU A 13 -4.24 -1.91 -5.39
N ILE A 14 -4.90 -1.39 -6.43
CA ILE A 14 -5.07 -2.10 -7.69
C ILE A 14 -4.03 -1.58 -8.68
N LEU A 15 -3.04 -2.41 -9.00
CA LEU A 15 -2.01 -2.11 -9.98
C LEU A 15 -2.40 -2.67 -11.35
N ALA A 16 -2.48 -1.79 -12.33
CA ALA A 16 -2.76 -2.14 -13.71
C ALA A 16 -1.61 -1.71 -14.62
N ARG A 17 -1.32 -2.50 -15.66
CA ARG A 17 -0.39 -2.14 -16.71
C ARG A 17 -1.00 -2.34 -18.09
N PRO A 18 -0.60 -1.54 -19.11
CA PRO A 18 -1.03 -1.78 -20.48
C PRO A 18 -0.61 -3.17 -20.98
N ALA A 19 -1.48 -3.81 -21.74
CA ALA A 19 -1.22 -4.99 -22.55
C ALA A 19 -1.66 -4.73 -23.99
N ALA A 20 -1.35 -5.62 -24.96
CA ALA A 20 -1.46 -5.36 -26.39
C ALA A 20 -2.83 -4.81 -26.84
N GLU A 21 -3.95 -5.35 -26.34
CA GLU A 21 -5.31 -4.92 -26.67
C GLU A 21 -6.17 -4.63 -25.42
N SER A 22 -5.54 -4.60 -24.24
CA SER A 22 -6.26 -4.51 -22.97
C SER A 22 -5.33 -3.98 -21.86
N PHE A 23 -5.55 -4.44 -20.66
CA PHE A 23 -4.67 -4.20 -19.51
C PHE A 23 -4.58 -5.47 -18.66
N GLU A 24 -3.50 -5.58 -17.90
CA GLU A 24 -3.30 -6.63 -16.91
C GLU A 24 -3.39 -6.04 -15.50
N ILE A 25 -3.96 -6.79 -14.58
CA ILE A 25 -4.07 -6.42 -13.17
C ILE A 25 -3.20 -7.38 -12.35
N MET A 26 -2.37 -6.82 -11.48
CA MET A 26 -1.55 -7.60 -10.57
C MET A 26 -2.39 -8.10 -9.39
N MET A 27 -2.27 -9.39 -9.11
CA MET A 27 -2.86 -10.03 -7.94
C MET A 27 -1.81 -10.92 -7.25
N LEU A 28 -1.92 -11.03 -5.94
CA LEU A 28 -1.07 -11.89 -5.11
C LEU A 28 -1.81 -13.17 -4.76
N LYS A 29 -1.16 -14.32 -4.91
CA LYS A 29 -1.71 -15.59 -4.45
C LYS A 29 -1.36 -15.78 -2.98
N ARG A 30 -2.38 -15.84 -2.13
CA ARG A 30 -2.19 -16.12 -0.71
C ARG A 30 -1.70 -17.56 -0.50
N THR A 31 -0.85 -17.73 0.50
CA THR A 31 -0.37 -19.07 0.85
C THR A 31 -1.52 -19.96 1.33
N THR A 32 -1.42 -21.26 1.13
CA THR A 32 -2.41 -22.24 1.62
C THR A 32 -2.49 -22.32 3.14
N LYS A 33 -1.51 -21.74 3.86
CA LYS A 33 -1.47 -21.65 5.33
C LYS A 33 -2.11 -20.37 5.88
N ALA A 34 -2.59 -19.46 5.01
CA ALA A 34 -3.22 -18.24 5.46
C ALA A 34 -4.55 -18.54 6.18
N ALA A 35 -4.78 -17.88 7.31
CA ALA A 35 -6.00 -18.08 8.11
C ALA A 35 -7.27 -17.61 7.40
N PHE A 36 -7.14 -16.65 6.47
CA PHE A 36 -8.25 -16.10 5.69
C PHE A 36 -7.90 -16.12 4.20
N ALA A 37 -8.88 -16.45 3.33
CA ALA A 37 -8.75 -16.49 1.88
C ALA A 37 -7.56 -17.33 1.38
N SER A 38 -7.30 -18.47 2.03
CA SER A 38 -6.20 -19.40 1.70
C SER A 38 -6.23 -19.82 0.23
N GLY A 39 -5.10 -19.71 -0.47
CA GLY A 39 -4.94 -20.07 -1.89
C GLY A 39 -5.66 -19.16 -2.88
N MET A 40 -6.41 -18.15 -2.42
CA MET A 40 -7.10 -17.19 -3.27
C MET A 40 -6.14 -16.13 -3.80
N TYR A 41 -6.54 -15.51 -4.91
CA TYR A 41 -5.88 -14.32 -5.43
C TYR A 41 -6.51 -13.06 -4.81
N VAL A 42 -5.67 -12.17 -4.33
CA VAL A 42 -6.06 -10.91 -3.69
C VAL A 42 -5.24 -9.75 -4.23
N PHE A 43 -5.77 -8.54 -4.14
CA PHE A 43 -4.97 -7.33 -4.37
C PHE A 43 -4.05 -7.08 -3.17
N PRO A 44 -2.88 -6.45 -3.38
CA PRO A 44 -2.06 -5.96 -2.26
C PRO A 44 -2.86 -5.01 -1.38
N GLY A 45 -2.74 -5.17 -0.08
CA GLY A 45 -3.43 -4.31 0.86
C GLY A 45 -3.54 -4.90 2.25
N GLY A 46 -3.89 -4.05 3.20
CA GLY A 46 -4.03 -4.44 4.59
C GLY A 46 -4.61 -3.34 5.46
N THR A 47 -4.50 -3.52 6.76
CA THR A 47 -5.03 -2.60 7.77
C THR A 47 -4.30 -1.26 7.72
N ILE A 48 -5.05 -0.18 7.94
CA ILE A 48 -4.48 1.15 8.13
C ILE A 48 -3.95 1.23 9.56
N ASP A 49 -2.66 1.45 9.71
CA ASP A 49 -2.01 1.65 11.00
C ASP A 49 -2.01 3.13 11.40
N ALA A 50 -1.91 3.42 12.69
CA ALA A 50 -1.88 4.79 13.18
C ALA A 50 -0.72 5.61 12.58
N SER A 51 0.42 4.97 12.31
CA SER A 51 1.57 5.60 11.66
C SER A 51 1.32 5.99 10.20
N ASP A 52 0.38 5.35 9.52
CA ASP A 52 0.02 5.70 8.13
C ASP A 52 -0.69 7.05 8.04
N SER A 53 -1.32 7.47 9.13
CA SER A 53 -2.04 8.75 9.23
C SER A 53 -1.20 9.90 9.80
N ASP A 54 0.12 9.71 9.97
CA ASP A 54 1.00 10.77 10.46
C ASP A 54 1.01 11.97 9.48
N PRO A 55 0.62 13.18 9.90
CA PRO A 55 0.64 14.36 9.04
C PRO A 55 2.01 14.69 8.44
N ALA A 56 3.10 14.23 9.05
CA ALA A 56 4.45 14.39 8.52
C ALA A 56 4.65 13.68 7.18
N LEU A 57 3.78 12.72 6.82
CA LEU A 57 3.82 12.02 5.54
C LEU A 57 3.20 12.81 4.38
N ALA A 58 2.30 13.76 4.67
CA ALA A 58 1.56 14.49 3.65
C ALA A 58 2.46 15.17 2.58
N PRO A 59 3.61 15.78 2.92
CA PRO A 59 4.49 16.39 1.92
C PRO A 59 5.14 15.40 0.94
N TYR A 60 5.14 14.10 1.26
CA TYR A 60 5.73 13.04 0.43
C TYR A 60 4.69 12.35 -0.46
N ILE A 61 3.42 12.62 -0.25
CA ILE A 61 2.35 12.11 -1.12
C ILE A 61 2.22 13.03 -2.33
N ALA A 62 2.33 12.45 -3.52
CA ALA A 62 2.14 13.21 -4.75
C ALA A 62 0.74 13.83 -4.80
N GLU A 63 0.63 15.02 -5.41
CA GLU A 63 -0.67 15.65 -5.60
C GLU A 63 -1.65 14.70 -6.29
N PRO A 64 -2.89 14.62 -5.80
CA PRO A 64 -3.91 13.77 -6.39
C PRO A 64 -4.20 14.19 -7.83
N ARG A 65 -4.42 13.19 -8.69
CA ARG A 65 -4.92 13.44 -10.05
C ARG A 65 -6.42 13.74 -10.00
N ASP A 66 -6.94 14.36 -11.06
CA ASP A 66 -8.35 14.73 -11.14
C ASP A 66 -9.33 13.59 -10.79
N ASN A 67 -9.02 12.36 -11.23
CA ASN A 67 -9.84 11.19 -10.94
C ASN A 67 -9.76 10.70 -9.48
N GLN A 68 -8.82 11.20 -8.69
CA GLN A 68 -8.64 10.83 -7.28
C GLN A 68 -9.34 11.81 -6.32
N HIS A 69 -9.67 13.02 -6.78
CA HIS A 69 -10.31 14.02 -5.93
C HIS A 69 -11.63 13.55 -5.32
N ALA A 70 -12.46 12.84 -6.10
CA ALA A 70 -13.72 12.28 -5.59
C ALA A 70 -13.49 11.22 -4.51
N GLN A 71 -12.47 10.38 -4.66
CA GLN A 71 -12.10 9.38 -3.67
C GLN A 71 -11.58 10.03 -2.38
N ILE A 72 -10.72 11.03 -2.49
CA ILE A 72 -10.20 11.77 -1.33
C ILE A 72 -11.32 12.49 -0.60
N ALA A 73 -12.22 13.14 -1.33
CA ALA A 73 -13.39 13.79 -0.73
C ALA A 73 -14.30 12.79 0.02
N ALA A 74 -14.45 11.57 -0.50
CA ALA A 74 -15.24 10.52 0.15
C ALA A 74 -14.56 9.95 1.40
N LEU A 75 -13.22 9.89 1.43
CA LEU A 75 -12.44 9.43 2.59
C LEU A 75 -12.33 10.51 3.68
N GLY A 76 -12.49 11.79 3.33
CA GLY A 76 -12.38 12.89 4.28
C GLY A 76 -10.99 12.95 4.94
N GLU A 77 -10.93 13.04 6.27
CA GLU A 77 -9.68 13.12 7.04
C GLU A 77 -8.85 11.83 6.97
N ASP A 78 -9.47 10.70 6.67
CA ASP A 78 -8.82 9.38 6.63
C ASP A 78 -8.05 9.13 5.32
N TRP A 79 -8.10 10.06 4.35
CA TRP A 79 -7.50 9.87 3.02
C TRP A 79 -6.00 9.57 3.06
N LEU A 80 -5.25 10.29 3.92
CA LEU A 80 -3.80 10.14 4.04
C LEU A 80 -3.43 8.74 4.48
N GLY A 81 -4.04 8.26 5.57
CA GLY A 81 -3.81 6.93 6.10
C GLY A 81 -4.14 5.83 5.09
N ALA A 82 -5.24 5.96 4.35
CA ALA A 82 -5.63 5.01 3.33
C ALA A 82 -4.61 4.93 2.17
N TYR A 83 -4.12 6.08 1.70
CA TYR A 83 -3.12 6.13 0.62
C TYR A 83 -1.76 5.58 1.06
N VAL A 84 -1.29 5.98 2.24
CA VAL A 84 -0.02 5.51 2.79
C VAL A 84 -0.07 4.01 3.05
N ALA A 85 -1.13 3.50 3.69
CA ALA A 85 -1.32 2.08 3.93
C ALA A 85 -1.29 1.26 2.62
N ALA A 86 -2.00 1.72 1.58
CA ALA A 86 -2.02 1.04 0.29
C ALA A 86 -0.61 0.93 -0.34
N ILE A 87 0.20 1.99 -0.24
CA ILE A 87 1.58 2.00 -0.74
C ILE A 87 2.48 1.10 0.11
N ARG A 88 2.40 1.20 1.44
CA ARG A 88 3.18 0.41 2.39
C ARG A 88 2.91 -1.08 2.23
N GLU A 89 1.65 -1.48 2.25
CA GLU A 89 1.24 -2.88 2.11
C GLU A 89 1.67 -3.47 0.75
N THR A 90 1.56 -2.70 -0.34
CA THR A 90 2.03 -3.13 -1.66
C THR A 90 3.53 -3.38 -1.67
N PHE A 91 4.31 -2.53 -0.99
CA PHE A 91 5.74 -2.74 -0.86
C PHE A 91 6.07 -3.94 0.02
N GLU A 92 5.42 -4.08 1.16
CA GLU A 92 5.62 -5.21 2.08
C GLU A 92 5.27 -6.55 1.43
N GLU A 93 4.15 -6.64 0.74
CA GLU A 93 3.66 -7.89 0.16
C GLU A 93 4.32 -8.23 -1.18
N ALA A 94 4.49 -7.24 -2.07
CA ALA A 94 4.96 -7.45 -3.43
C ALA A 94 6.39 -6.95 -3.70
N GLY A 95 6.97 -6.14 -2.83
CA GLY A 95 8.27 -5.48 -3.06
C GLY A 95 8.22 -4.39 -4.13
N ILE A 96 7.02 -3.89 -4.46
CA ILE A 96 6.83 -2.83 -5.45
C ILE A 96 6.73 -1.50 -4.73
N LEU A 97 7.71 -0.62 -4.97
CA LEU A 97 7.73 0.73 -4.40
C LEU A 97 7.06 1.71 -5.36
N MET A 98 5.92 2.24 -4.94
CA MET A 98 5.16 3.26 -5.68
C MET A 98 5.67 4.66 -5.34
N ALA A 99 6.92 4.96 -5.69
CA ALA A 99 7.55 6.24 -5.40
C ALA A 99 8.26 6.82 -6.62
N LYS A 100 8.31 8.15 -6.68
CA LYS A 100 9.01 8.91 -7.73
C LYS A 100 9.95 9.93 -7.10
N HIS A 101 11.03 10.19 -7.80
CA HIS A 101 11.88 11.34 -7.53
C HIS A 101 11.16 12.65 -7.90
N ALA A 102 11.65 13.77 -7.39
CA ALA A 102 11.11 15.10 -7.70
C ALA A 102 11.11 15.43 -9.21
N ASN A 103 11.99 14.80 -10.00
CA ASN A 103 12.03 14.93 -11.46
C ASN A 103 11.00 14.03 -12.19
N GLY A 104 10.15 13.31 -11.45
CA GLY A 104 9.12 12.43 -12.00
C GLY A 104 9.56 11.02 -12.41
N SER A 105 10.86 10.70 -12.35
CA SER A 105 11.35 9.34 -12.61
C SER A 105 11.00 8.38 -11.47
N TRP A 106 10.77 7.12 -11.80
CA TRP A 106 10.50 6.09 -10.78
C TRP A 106 11.74 5.82 -9.92
N VAL A 107 11.53 5.69 -8.62
CA VAL A 107 12.57 5.21 -7.70
C VAL A 107 12.81 3.73 -7.96
N THR A 108 14.07 3.37 -8.13
CA THR A 108 14.50 1.96 -8.27
C THR A 108 15.48 1.63 -7.15
N LEU A 109 15.17 0.58 -6.40
CA LEU A 109 16.02 0.10 -5.33
C LEU A 109 16.68 -1.23 -5.70
N PRO A 110 17.94 -1.46 -5.27
CA PRO A 110 18.56 -2.78 -5.39
C PRO A 110 17.72 -3.86 -4.67
N SER A 111 17.68 -5.07 -5.23
CA SER A 111 16.90 -6.19 -4.64
C SER A 111 17.26 -6.48 -3.18
N LYS A 112 18.52 -6.31 -2.80
CA LYS A 112 18.97 -6.46 -1.42
C LYS A 112 18.31 -5.42 -0.50
N THR A 113 18.32 -4.15 -0.91
CA THR A 113 17.68 -3.07 -0.16
C THR A 113 16.18 -3.31 -0.01
N ILE A 114 15.50 -3.74 -1.08
CA ILE A 114 14.07 -4.10 -1.02
C ILE A 114 13.84 -5.18 0.04
N ALA A 115 14.63 -6.25 0.02
CA ALA A 115 14.47 -7.37 0.95
C ALA A 115 14.72 -6.94 2.41
N GLU A 116 15.75 -6.16 2.66
CA GLU A 116 16.10 -5.66 4.00
C GLU A 116 15.01 -4.70 4.52
N THR A 117 14.58 -3.75 3.71
CA THR A 117 13.54 -2.79 4.10
C THR A 117 12.21 -3.48 4.38
N ARG A 118 11.80 -4.44 3.52
CA ARG A 118 10.58 -5.23 3.76
C ARG A 118 10.65 -5.98 5.10
N LYS A 119 11.81 -6.54 5.42
CA LYS A 119 12.01 -7.23 6.70
C LYS A 119 11.87 -6.27 7.87
N SER A 120 12.49 -5.10 7.82
CA SER A 120 12.42 -4.09 8.89
C SER A 120 11.01 -3.53 9.08
N LEU A 121 10.26 -3.31 8.00
CA LEU A 121 8.83 -2.94 8.07
C LEU A 121 8.02 -4.05 8.77
N HIS A 122 8.20 -5.29 8.34
CA HIS A 122 7.47 -6.43 8.91
C HIS A 122 7.79 -6.68 10.39
N GLN A 123 8.98 -6.31 10.83
CA GLN A 123 9.41 -6.39 12.24
C GLN A 123 9.03 -5.16 13.07
N GLY A 124 8.42 -4.14 12.46
CA GLY A 124 8.06 -2.89 13.11
C GLY A 124 9.26 -2.00 13.48
N GLU A 125 10.44 -2.28 12.91
CA GLU A 125 11.65 -1.48 13.08
C GLU A 125 11.59 -0.18 12.25
N LEU A 126 10.85 -0.22 11.13
CA LEU A 126 10.49 0.94 10.32
C LEU A 126 8.98 1.11 10.36
N LEU A 127 8.51 2.30 10.64
CA LEU A 127 7.07 2.61 10.71
C LEU A 127 6.54 3.17 9.40
N SER A 128 7.42 3.61 8.50
CA SER A 128 7.01 4.19 7.23
C SER A 128 8.12 4.13 6.16
N LEU A 129 7.72 4.23 4.90
CA LEU A 129 8.61 4.20 3.73
C LEU A 129 9.41 5.50 3.52
N ILE A 130 9.14 6.57 4.24
CA ILE A 130 9.92 7.83 4.13
C ILE A 130 11.36 7.70 4.65
N HIS A 131 11.69 6.64 5.35
CA HIS A 131 13.05 6.37 5.82
C HIS A 131 13.90 5.60 4.79
N ILE A 132 13.39 5.34 3.61
CA ILE A 132 14.09 4.76 2.47
C ILE A 132 14.65 5.88 1.59
#